data_b938d2ef53072e4697f6244478f3b497
#
_entry.id   b938d2ef53072e4697f6244478f3b497
#
_cell.length_a   1.000
_cell.length_b   1.000
_cell.length_c   1.000
_cell.angle_alpha   90.00
_cell.angle_beta   90.00
_cell.angle_gamma   90.00
#
_symmetry.space_group_name_H-M   'P 1'
#
loop_
_entity.id
_entity.type
_entity.pdbx_description
1 polymer ?
#
loop_
_entity_poly.entity_id
_entity_poly.type
_entity_poly.pdbx_seq_one_letter_code
_entity_poly.pdbx_strand_id
1 'polypeptide(L)'
;MSKEITGALFKQMILHGAAAITAQKQAINDLNVFPVPDGDTGTNMSMTIATAAEALRKAAPASVGQASSVTASALLQGARGNSGVILSLLFRGLSKALKGMETADAAAFAAAMQEGVAAAYKAVMKPAEGTVLTVSRLAAKRAVDTAAEGADVEATLAAAIEEGYDALAQTTDMNPVLKKAGVVDAGGKGYLLILEGMLAELRGEPIPENVEEPETHKEKADFNAMAQEEITFTFDTVYVVRKAREDIDLMPLRAYLSSIGDSLVIGEDDETFKVHVHTDIPGAALTESQKYGTLELAKIENMRSQADALAAGQTAQSTDDLDAIEEELENVESGHKVAAPEKAVGFLAICAGDGLAAVFRDLGCDAVVSGGQTMNPSTESILAGIDQVPAETVFVLPNNGNIIMAAQQCQGLTEKNVVVIPSKTVPQGITAMMNVDPEAQVESITAAMTDALSTVTTSQITYAARDSDFDGFEIHQGDYLALKEGKLFGTDTQLDALLEKLAEEGKDASFIALYYGEDVTEEAAQAAGARFQAVCPNAEISVLPGGQPVYYYIISFE
;
A
#
# COMPACT_ATOMS: atom_id res chain seq x y z
N MET A 1 31.65 -29.03 2.91
CA MET A 1 30.98 -29.00 4.23
C MET A 1 29.63 -28.38 3.99
N SER A 2 28.53 -29.08 4.24
CA SER A 2 27.19 -28.50 4.09
C SER A 2 27.09 -27.30 5.04
N LYS A 3 26.95 -26.12 4.49
CA LYS A 3 26.70 -24.91 5.31
C LYS A 3 25.29 -25.03 5.91
N GLU A 4 25.19 -25.16 7.22
CA GLU A 4 23.92 -25.02 7.92
C GLU A 4 23.60 -23.52 8.08
N ILE A 5 22.33 -23.16 8.00
CA ILE A 5 21.88 -21.79 8.23
C ILE A 5 21.84 -21.53 9.73
N THR A 6 22.73 -20.69 10.21
CA THR A 6 22.74 -20.17 11.59
C THR A 6 21.84 -18.94 11.70
N GLY A 7 21.54 -18.47 12.91
CA GLY A 7 20.79 -17.23 13.10
C GLY A 7 21.49 -16.01 12.46
N ALA A 8 22.81 -15.91 12.59
CA ALA A 8 23.59 -14.85 11.98
C ALA A 8 23.57 -14.90 10.45
N LEU A 9 23.67 -16.10 9.86
CA LEU A 9 23.61 -16.28 8.41
C LEU A 9 22.19 -15.94 7.89
N PHE A 10 21.15 -16.42 8.56
CA PHE A 10 19.76 -16.12 8.19
C PHE A 10 19.49 -14.60 8.20
N LYS A 11 19.97 -13.89 9.24
CA LYS A 11 19.94 -12.43 9.30
C LYS A 11 20.54 -11.81 8.03
N GLN A 12 21.76 -12.21 7.64
CA GLN A 12 22.40 -11.66 6.44
C GLN A 12 21.65 -12.02 5.15
N MET A 13 21.09 -13.24 5.06
CA MET A 13 20.24 -13.65 3.94
C MET A 13 19.04 -12.71 3.77
N ILE A 14 18.38 -12.32 4.86
CA ILE A 14 17.23 -11.39 4.80
C ILE A 14 17.69 -9.98 4.41
N LEU A 15 18.81 -9.49 4.95
CA LEU A 15 19.37 -8.18 4.57
C LEU A 15 19.70 -8.12 3.07
N HIS A 16 20.28 -9.19 2.55
CA HIS A 16 20.61 -9.31 1.12
C HIS A 16 19.34 -9.39 0.26
N GLY A 17 18.33 -10.18 0.68
CA GLY A 17 17.04 -10.27 0.01
C GLY A 17 16.31 -8.93 -0.05
N ALA A 18 16.35 -8.15 1.05
CA ALA A 18 15.78 -6.80 1.09
C ALA A 18 16.49 -5.85 0.11
N ALA A 19 17.82 -5.89 0.05
CA ALA A 19 18.59 -5.08 -0.90
C ALA A 19 18.28 -5.48 -2.36
N ALA A 20 18.18 -6.78 -2.66
CA ALA A 20 17.93 -7.29 -4.00
C ALA A 20 16.58 -6.82 -4.56
N ILE A 21 15.49 -6.92 -3.76
CA ILE A 21 14.18 -6.46 -4.22
C ILE A 21 14.11 -4.93 -4.32
N THR A 22 14.75 -4.21 -3.39
CA THR A 22 14.78 -2.74 -3.41
C THR A 22 15.45 -2.22 -4.68
N ALA A 23 16.55 -2.84 -5.09
CA ALA A 23 17.26 -2.47 -6.33
C ALA A 23 16.44 -2.67 -7.61
N GLN A 24 15.40 -3.50 -7.59
CA GLN A 24 14.54 -3.76 -8.75
C GLN A 24 13.06 -3.39 -8.48
N LYS A 25 12.81 -2.56 -7.48
CA LYS A 25 11.46 -2.12 -7.08
C LYS A 25 10.64 -1.61 -8.26
N GLN A 26 11.22 -0.72 -9.07
CA GLN A 26 10.53 -0.13 -10.21
C GLN A 26 10.22 -1.15 -11.30
N ALA A 27 11.15 -2.05 -11.60
CA ALA A 27 10.92 -3.11 -12.59
C ALA A 27 9.78 -4.07 -12.17
N ILE A 28 9.59 -4.29 -10.86
CA ILE A 28 8.45 -5.06 -10.33
C ILE A 28 7.16 -4.23 -10.44
N ASN A 29 7.21 -2.94 -10.12
CA ASN A 29 6.07 -2.04 -10.26
C ASN A 29 5.56 -2.00 -11.71
N ASP A 30 6.48 -2.03 -12.68
CA ASP A 30 6.16 -2.03 -14.11
C ASP A 30 5.45 -3.32 -14.58
N LEU A 31 5.60 -4.42 -13.85
CA LEU A 31 4.86 -5.66 -14.11
C LEU A 31 3.44 -5.65 -13.54
N ASN A 32 3.16 -4.76 -12.59
CA ASN A 32 1.86 -4.63 -11.97
C ASN A 32 0.96 -3.69 -12.78
N VAL A 33 0.44 -4.20 -13.90
CA VAL A 33 -0.28 -3.40 -14.91
C VAL A 33 -1.78 -3.51 -14.84
N PHE A 34 -2.35 -4.24 -13.90
CA PHE A 34 -3.77 -4.56 -13.89
C PHE A 34 -4.43 -4.41 -12.51
N PRO A 35 -5.71 -4.02 -12.44
CA PRO A 35 -6.60 -3.48 -13.49
C PRO A 35 -6.36 -1.99 -13.74
N VAL A 36 -5.93 -1.26 -12.74
CA VAL A 36 -5.34 0.08 -12.79
C VAL A 36 -3.86 -0.12 -12.59
N PRO A 37 -3.00 0.54 -13.34
CA PRO A 37 -1.58 0.50 -13.08
C PRO A 37 -1.26 1.31 -11.81
N ASP A 38 -1.66 0.78 -10.64
CA ASP A 38 -1.24 1.32 -9.35
C ASP A 38 0.25 1.04 -9.09
N GLY A 39 0.81 0.07 -9.84
CA GLY A 39 2.26 -0.15 -9.94
C GLY A 39 2.95 -0.27 -8.59
N ASP A 40 2.26 -0.75 -7.55
CA ASP A 40 2.72 -0.64 -6.18
C ASP A 40 3.32 -1.95 -5.60
N THR A 41 3.25 -3.07 -6.33
CA THR A 41 3.70 -4.39 -5.85
C THR A 41 5.16 -4.38 -5.41
N GLY A 42 6.06 -3.79 -6.20
CA GLY A 42 7.47 -3.67 -5.86
C GLY A 42 7.69 -2.79 -4.64
N THR A 43 6.98 -1.68 -4.54
CA THR A 43 7.00 -0.78 -3.39
C THR A 43 6.50 -1.50 -2.14
N ASN A 44 5.33 -2.12 -2.18
CA ASN A 44 4.74 -2.82 -1.04
C ASN A 44 5.64 -3.96 -0.53
N MET A 45 6.20 -4.79 -1.42
CA MET A 45 7.08 -5.88 -1.01
C MET A 45 8.42 -5.38 -0.48
N SER A 46 9.01 -4.34 -1.10
CA SER A 46 10.27 -3.73 -0.64
C SER A 46 10.11 -3.11 0.74
N MET A 47 9.06 -2.33 0.98
CA MET A 47 8.78 -1.73 2.28
C MET A 47 8.51 -2.81 3.33
N THR A 48 7.75 -3.84 2.99
CA THR A 48 7.46 -4.95 3.91
C THR A 48 8.72 -5.67 4.35
N ILE A 49 9.66 -6.01 3.44
CA ILE A 49 10.89 -6.72 3.83
C ILE A 49 11.91 -5.79 4.49
N ALA A 50 11.87 -4.48 4.21
CA ALA A 50 12.72 -3.51 4.86
C ALA A 50 12.49 -3.46 6.37
N THR A 51 11.24 -3.59 6.84
CA THR A 51 10.92 -3.65 8.29
C THR A 51 11.60 -4.87 8.96
N ALA A 52 11.63 -6.03 8.29
CA ALA A 52 12.34 -7.19 8.80
C ALA A 52 13.86 -6.99 8.81
N ALA A 53 14.41 -6.40 7.75
CA ALA A 53 15.84 -6.09 7.67
C ALA A 53 16.26 -5.15 8.80
N GLU A 54 15.47 -4.14 9.11
CA GLU A 54 15.73 -3.19 10.18
C GLU A 54 15.63 -3.84 11.56
N ALA A 55 14.56 -4.60 11.84
CA ALA A 55 14.42 -5.34 13.09
C ALA A 55 15.61 -6.29 13.32
N LEU A 56 16.07 -6.96 12.26
CA LEU A 56 17.24 -7.84 12.33
C LEU A 56 18.56 -7.08 12.51
N ARG A 57 18.73 -5.86 11.99
CA ARG A 57 19.93 -5.03 12.26
C ARG A 57 20.05 -4.73 13.73
N LYS A 58 18.94 -4.41 14.40
CA LYS A 58 18.86 -4.14 15.85
C LYS A 58 19.01 -5.41 16.70
N ALA A 59 18.68 -6.59 16.15
CA ALA A 59 18.72 -7.88 16.85
C ALA A 59 20.06 -8.61 16.68
N ALA A 60 20.44 -9.41 17.70
CA ALA A 60 21.55 -10.36 17.66
C ALA A 60 21.03 -11.80 17.86
N PRO A 61 20.34 -12.40 16.88
CA PRO A 61 19.71 -13.69 17.06
C PRO A 61 20.77 -14.80 17.23
N ALA A 62 20.66 -15.57 18.31
CA ALA A 62 21.57 -16.66 18.61
C ALA A 62 21.29 -17.93 17.77
N SER A 63 20.05 -18.07 17.25
CA SER A 63 19.60 -19.25 16.50
C SER A 63 18.80 -18.87 15.28
N VAL A 64 18.68 -19.80 14.30
CA VAL A 64 17.86 -19.62 13.12
C VAL A 64 16.38 -19.47 13.49
N GLY A 65 15.92 -20.16 14.54
CA GLY A 65 14.56 -20.03 15.04
C GLY A 65 14.27 -18.62 15.59
N GLN A 66 15.22 -17.99 16.29
CA GLN A 66 15.08 -16.60 16.74
C GLN A 66 15.11 -15.61 15.58
N ALA A 67 16.06 -15.78 14.64
CA ALA A 67 16.16 -14.89 13.47
C ALA A 67 14.88 -14.92 12.62
N SER A 68 14.35 -16.13 12.35
CA SER A 68 13.11 -16.28 11.59
C SER A 68 11.89 -15.75 12.35
N SER A 69 11.86 -15.82 13.68
CA SER A 69 10.80 -15.26 14.51
C SER A 69 10.76 -13.74 14.45
N VAL A 70 11.93 -13.08 14.58
CA VAL A 70 12.06 -11.62 14.41
C VAL A 70 11.62 -11.20 13.02
N THR A 71 12.09 -11.90 11.98
CA THR A 71 11.70 -11.65 10.58
C THR A 71 10.19 -11.72 10.40
N ALA A 72 9.56 -12.83 10.85
CA ALA A 72 8.13 -13.03 10.65
C ALA A 72 7.27 -12.01 11.40
N SER A 73 7.68 -11.61 12.61
CA SER A 73 7.00 -10.60 13.41
C SER A 73 7.06 -9.23 12.73
N ALA A 74 8.25 -8.82 12.30
CA ALA A 74 8.44 -7.53 11.63
C ALA A 74 7.73 -7.47 10.27
N LEU A 75 7.81 -8.54 9.45
CA LEU A 75 7.06 -8.62 8.20
C LEU A 75 5.55 -8.54 8.42
N LEU A 76 5.03 -9.14 9.48
CA LEU A 76 3.60 -9.11 9.79
C LEU A 76 3.15 -7.68 10.11
N GLN A 77 3.90 -6.96 10.93
CA GLN A 77 3.61 -5.57 11.31
C GLN A 77 3.75 -4.61 10.13
N GLY A 78 4.84 -4.74 9.37
CA GLY A 78 5.13 -3.89 8.22
C GLY A 78 4.45 -4.32 6.92
N ALA A 79 3.56 -5.33 6.92
CA ALA A 79 2.91 -5.82 5.70
C ALA A 79 2.05 -4.75 5.03
N ARG A 80 2.31 -4.50 3.73
CA ARG A 80 1.59 -3.53 2.91
C ARG A 80 0.98 -4.19 1.68
N GLY A 81 -0.25 -3.86 1.36
CA GLY A 81 -0.99 -4.43 0.25
C GLY A 81 -1.09 -5.96 0.28
N ASN A 82 -1.74 -6.56 -0.72
CA ASN A 82 -1.89 -8.01 -0.80
C ASN A 82 -0.53 -8.74 -0.95
N SER A 83 0.40 -8.17 -1.72
CA SER A 83 1.72 -8.76 -1.98
C SER A 83 2.59 -8.79 -0.73
N GLY A 84 2.61 -7.72 0.06
CA GLY A 84 3.30 -7.68 1.35
C GLY A 84 2.68 -8.62 2.38
N VAL A 85 1.35 -8.70 2.43
CA VAL A 85 0.64 -9.65 3.30
C VAL A 85 0.98 -11.10 2.94
N ILE A 86 0.95 -11.48 1.67
CA ILE A 86 1.32 -12.85 1.24
C ILE A 86 2.79 -13.12 1.59
N LEU A 87 3.69 -12.17 1.39
CA LEU A 87 5.09 -12.29 1.79
C LEU A 87 5.22 -12.55 3.30
N SER A 88 4.50 -11.80 4.13
CA SER A 88 4.49 -12.00 5.59
C SER A 88 4.00 -13.39 5.99
N LEU A 89 2.99 -13.92 5.31
CA LEU A 89 2.44 -15.26 5.56
C LEU A 89 3.42 -16.37 5.18
N LEU A 90 4.14 -16.23 4.05
CA LEU A 90 5.20 -17.16 3.64
C LEU A 90 6.28 -17.25 4.72
N PHE A 91 6.78 -16.12 5.20
CA PHE A 91 7.81 -16.12 6.26
C PHE A 91 7.26 -16.51 7.64
N ARG A 92 5.99 -16.28 7.92
CA ARG A 92 5.35 -16.73 9.17
C ARG A 92 5.29 -18.26 9.25
N GLY A 93 4.89 -18.93 8.17
CA GLY A 93 4.90 -20.40 8.12
C GLY A 93 6.31 -20.96 8.20
N LEU A 94 7.27 -20.35 7.48
CA LEU A 94 8.69 -20.68 7.54
C LEU A 94 9.23 -20.56 8.99
N SER A 95 8.95 -19.46 9.66
CA SER A 95 9.37 -19.25 11.06
C SER A 95 8.77 -20.27 12.01
N LYS A 96 7.51 -20.64 11.81
CA LYS A 96 6.85 -21.67 12.62
C LYS A 96 7.57 -23.03 12.52
N ALA A 97 8.02 -23.40 11.32
CA ALA A 97 8.75 -24.65 11.10
C ALA A 97 10.16 -24.62 11.72
N LEU A 98 10.83 -23.46 11.70
CA LEU A 98 12.17 -23.29 12.26
C LEU A 98 12.17 -23.02 13.78
N LYS A 99 11.01 -22.94 14.42
CA LYS A 99 10.88 -22.61 15.85
C LYS A 99 11.68 -23.59 16.72
N GLY A 100 12.57 -23.03 17.55
CA GLY A 100 13.39 -23.81 18.49
C GLY A 100 14.64 -24.46 17.87
N MET A 101 14.88 -24.31 16.57
CA MET A 101 16.10 -24.81 15.92
C MET A 101 17.27 -23.84 16.12
N GLU A 102 18.44 -24.37 16.43
CA GLU A 102 19.68 -23.58 16.48
C GLU A 102 20.20 -23.28 15.08
N THR A 103 20.20 -24.27 14.21
CA THR A 103 20.61 -24.21 12.82
C THR A 103 19.60 -24.93 11.94
N ALA A 104 19.58 -24.66 10.65
CA ALA A 104 18.79 -25.38 9.67
C ALA A 104 19.70 -25.94 8.55
N ASP A 105 19.61 -27.22 8.29
CA ASP A 105 20.18 -27.84 7.11
C ASP A 105 19.25 -27.67 5.89
N ALA A 106 19.63 -28.22 4.74
CA ALA A 106 18.86 -28.13 3.51
C ALA A 106 17.43 -28.70 3.67
N ALA A 107 17.30 -29.85 4.35
CA ALA A 107 16.00 -30.50 4.53
C ALA A 107 15.08 -29.68 5.44
N ALA A 108 15.59 -29.15 6.56
CA ALA A 108 14.84 -28.32 7.48
C ALA A 108 14.42 -27.00 6.82
N PHE A 109 15.31 -26.37 6.04
CA PHE A 109 15.00 -25.12 5.36
C PHE A 109 13.97 -25.32 4.23
N ALA A 110 14.10 -26.37 3.42
CA ALA A 110 13.13 -26.71 2.39
C ALA A 110 11.74 -27.03 2.96
N ALA A 111 11.69 -27.81 4.06
CA ALA A 111 10.44 -28.06 4.78
C ALA A 111 9.82 -26.78 5.32
N ALA A 112 10.65 -25.84 5.81
CA ALA A 112 10.19 -24.55 6.29
C ALA A 112 9.61 -23.67 5.16
N MET A 113 10.19 -23.67 3.97
CA MET A 113 9.61 -23.03 2.79
C MET A 113 8.23 -23.61 2.46
N GLN A 114 8.08 -24.94 2.53
CA GLN A 114 6.81 -25.61 2.26
C GLN A 114 5.72 -25.25 3.28
N GLU A 115 6.08 -25.15 4.57
CA GLU A 115 5.16 -24.69 5.62
C GLU A 115 4.74 -23.22 5.40
N GLY A 116 5.66 -22.38 4.89
CA GLY A 116 5.35 -21.02 4.45
C GLY A 116 4.26 -20.99 3.40
N VAL A 117 4.40 -21.80 2.37
CA VAL A 117 3.40 -21.95 1.30
C VAL A 117 2.06 -22.44 1.86
N ALA A 118 2.07 -23.46 2.72
CA ALA A 118 0.85 -23.97 3.33
C ALA A 118 0.11 -22.89 4.16
N ALA A 119 0.87 -22.07 4.89
CA ALA A 119 0.30 -20.96 5.66
C ALA A 119 -0.34 -19.90 4.74
N ALA A 120 0.32 -19.52 3.64
CA ALA A 120 -0.19 -18.55 2.68
C ALA A 120 -1.47 -19.04 1.99
N TYR A 121 -1.49 -20.28 1.49
CA TYR A 121 -2.69 -20.87 0.86
C TYR A 121 -3.86 -21.00 1.83
N LYS A 122 -3.60 -21.27 3.10
CA LYS A 122 -4.65 -21.38 4.13
C LYS A 122 -5.28 -20.03 4.45
N ALA A 123 -4.49 -18.97 4.40
CA ALA A 123 -4.95 -17.63 4.77
C ALA A 123 -5.70 -16.92 3.62
N VAL A 124 -5.39 -17.25 2.38
CA VAL A 124 -6.07 -16.65 1.21
C VAL A 124 -7.38 -17.36 0.95
N MET A 125 -8.50 -16.66 1.08
CA MET A 125 -9.86 -17.25 0.93
C MET A 125 -10.11 -17.86 -0.46
N LYS A 126 -9.54 -17.28 -1.52
CA LYS A 126 -9.63 -17.79 -2.90
C LYS A 126 -8.25 -17.74 -3.54
N PRO A 127 -7.39 -18.72 -3.29
CA PRO A 127 -6.07 -18.76 -3.89
C PRO A 127 -6.18 -18.78 -5.42
N ALA A 128 -5.52 -17.84 -6.09
CA ALA A 128 -5.46 -17.80 -7.55
C ALA A 128 -4.15 -18.42 -8.03
N GLU A 129 -4.24 -19.37 -8.96
CA GLU A 129 -3.07 -19.90 -9.66
C GLU A 129 -2.55 -18.88 -10.69
N GLY A 130 -1.26 -18.98 -11.03
CA GLY A 130 -0.58 -17.98 -11.86
C GLY A 130 -0.19 -16.72 -11.08
N THR A 131 0.04 -16.83 -9.78
CA THR A 131 0.47 -15.73 -8.89
C THR A 131 1.67 -16.14 -8.04
N VAL A 132 2.14 -15.25 -7.17
CA VAL A 132 3.20 -15.54 -6.18
C VAL A 132 2.95 -16.85 -5.40
N LEU A 133 1.67 -17.23 -5.20
CA LEU A 133 1.32 -18.49 -4.55
C LEU A 133 1.77 -19.72 -5.38
N THR A 134 1.55 -19.68 -6.69
CA THR A 134 2.01 -20.73 -7.61
C THR A 134 3.54 -20.80 -7.64
N VAL A 135 4.19 -19.65 -7.80
CA VAL A 135 5.66 -19.54 -7.86
C VAL A 135 6.29 -20.08 -6.58
N SER A 136 5.82 -19.60 -5.42
CA SER A 136 6.36 -20.05 -4.13
C SER A 136 6.11 -21.55 -3.89
N ARG A 137 4.97 -22.09 -4.30
CA ARG A 137 4.62 -23.51 -4.14
C ARG A 137 5.53 -24.41 -4.96
N LEU A 138 5.77 -24.07 -6.23
CA LEU A 138 6.64 -24.87 -7.10
C LEU A 138 8.10 -24.75 -6.68
N ALA A 139 8.58 -23.56 -6.33
CA ALA A 139 9.91 -23.36 -5.76
C ALA A 139 10.14 -24.17 -4.47
N ALA A 140 9.20 -24.11 -3.53
CA ALA A 140 9.30 -24.87 -2.27
C ALA A 140 9.27 -26.39 -2.50
N LYS A 141 8.44 -26.87 -3.42
CA LYS A 141 8.43 -28.29 -3.81
C LYS A 141 9.78 -28.71 -4.36
N ARG A 142 10.36 -27.95 -5.28
CA ARG A 142 11.68 -28.25 -5.84
C ARG A 142 12.77 -28.24 -4.78
N ALA A 143 12.71 -27.31 -3.82
CA ALA A 143 13.61 -27.31 -2.67
C ALA A 143 13.55 -28.62 -1.89
N VAL A 144 12.34 -29.12 -1.58
CA VAL A 144 12.14 -30.38 -0.85
C VAL A 144 12.71 -31.57 -1.65
N ASP A 145 12.40 -31.64 -2.94
CA ASP A 145 12.87 -32.72 -3.81
C ASP A 145 14.41 -32.73 -3.88
N THR A 146 15.03 -31.59 -4.07
CA THR A 146 16.50 -31.42 -4.17
C THR A 146 17.20 -31.72 -2.85
N ALA A 147 16.65 -31.27 -1.73
CA ALA A 147 17.19 -31.60 -0.40
C ALA A 147 17.12 -33.09 -0.08
N ALA A 148 16.04 -33.76 -0.52
CA ALA A 148 15.88 -35.20 -0.36
C ALA A 148 16.92 -36.01 -1.19
N GLU A 149 17.45 -35.46 -2.28
CA GLU A 149 18.55 -36.02 -3.07
C GLU A 149 19.92 -35.81 -2.40
N GLY A 150 19.99 -35.13 -1.24
CA GLY A 150 21.20 -34.91 -0.45
C GLY A 150 21.99 -33.68 -0.82
N ALA A 151 21.37 -32.73 -1.53
CA ALA A 151 21.97 -31.44 -1.85
C ALA A 151 22.17 -30.59 -0.57
N ASP A 152 23.14 -29.69 -0.58
CA ASP A 152 23.32 -28.73 0.49
C ASP A 152 22.33 -27.54 0.36
N VAL A 153 22.36 -26.60 1.33
CA VAL A 153 21.44 -25.47 1.37
C VAL A 153 21.56 -24.58 0.13
N GLU A 154 22.80 -24.34 -0.33
CA GLU A 154 23.03 -23.47 -1.50
C GLU A 154 22.43 -24.10 -2.77
N ALA A 155 22.73 -25.36 -3.04
CA ALA A 155 22.19 -26.08 -4.20
C ALA A 155 20.67 -26.24 -4.13
N THR A 156 20.12 -26.47 -2.93
CA THR A 156 18.67 -26.55 -2.70
C THR A 156 17.97 -25.24 -3.01
N LEU A 157 18.48 -24.10 -2.52
CA LEU A 157 17.90 -22.79 -2.78
C LEU A 157 18.07 -22.39 -4.26
N ALA A 158 19.21 -22.70 -4.88
CA ALA A 158 19.43 -22.44 -6.31
C ALA A 158 18.41 -23.21 -7.18
N ALA A 159 18.17 -24.50 -6.90
CA ALA A 159 17.19 -25.30 -7.62
C ALA A 159 15.75 -24.76 -7.41
N ALA A 160 15.43 -24.30 -6.20
CA ALA A 160 14.15 -23.69 -5.91
C ALA A 160 13.92 -22.40 -6.73
N ILE A 161 14.95 -21.56 -6.87
CA ILE A 161 14.88 -20.33 -7.66
C ILE A 161 14.71 -20.65 -9.15
N GLU A 162 15.45 -21.62 -9.68
CA GLU A 162 15.35 -22.07 -11.08
C GLU A 162 13.91 -22.52 -11.40
N GLU A 163 13.36 -23.43 -10.62
CA GLU A 163 11.95 -23.87 -10.76
C GLU A 163 10.97 -22.73 -10.58
N GLY A 164 11.28 -21.80 -9.66
CA GLY A 164 10.48 -20.61 -9.45
C GLY A 164 10.40 -19.72 -10.67
N TYR A 165 11.49 -19.52 -11.43
CA TYR A 165 11.49 -18.78 -12.68
C TYR A 165 10.74 -19.51 -13.80
N ASP A 166 10.84 -20.83 -13.87
CA ASP A 166 10.04 -21.62 -14.81
C ASP A 166 8.54 -21.49 -14.49
N ALA A 167 8.18 -21.50 -13.22
CA ALA A 167 6.82 -21.27 -12.76
C ALA A 167 6.37 -19.83 -13.05
N LEU A 168 7.24 -18.83 -12.84
CA LEU A 168 6.97 -17.42 -13.12
C LEU A 168 6.64 -17.21 -14.61
N ALA A 169 7.41 -17.78 -15.50
CA ALA A 169 7.15 -17.72 -16.94
C ALA A 169 5.78 -18.30 -17.31
N GLN A 170 5.31 -19.31 -16.60
CA GLN A 170 4.00 -19.94 -16.83
C GLN A 170 2.84 -19.13 -16.26
N THR A 171 3.06 -18.16 -15.37
CA THR A 171 1.99 -17.34 -14.75
C THR A 171 1.18 -16.60 -15.79
N THR A 172 1.80 -16.15 -16.88
CA THR A 172 1.13 -15.50 -18.02
C THR A 172 0.06 -16.38 -18.66
N ASP A 173 0.31 -17.69 -18.77
CA ASP A 173 -0.66 -18.63 -19.35
C ASP A 173 -1.72 -19.09 -18.34
N MET A 174 -1.40 -19.11 -17.05
CA MET A 174 -2.31 -19.56 -15.98
C MET A 174 -3.32 -18.48 -15.57
N ASN A 175 -2.95 -17.20 -15.66
CA ASN A 175 -3.80 -16.09 -15.30
C ASN A 175 -4.26 -15.33 -16.55
N PRO A 176 -5.57 -15.32 -16.86
CA PRO A 176 -6.10 -14.63 -18.05
C PRO A 176 -5.77 -13.14 -18.12
N VAL A 177 -5.61 -12.50 -16.96
CA VAL A 177 -5.27 -11.08 -16.85
C VAL A 177 -3.83 -10.83 -17.26
N LEU A 178 -2.89 -11.60 -16.71
CA LEU A 178 -1.47 -11.53 -17.06
C LEU A 178 -1.25 -11.88 -18.54
N LYS A 179 -2.03 -12.83 -19.05
CA LYS A 179 -2.00 -13.22 -20.47
C LYS A 179 -2.38 -12.07 -21.40
N LYS A 180 -3.42 -11.33 -21.06
CA LYS A 180 -3.86 -10.15 -21.84
C LYS A 180 -2.81 -9.04 -21.81
N ALA A 181 -2.20 -8.78 -20.65
CA ALA A 181 -1.17 -7.77 -20.48
C ALA A 181 0.20 -8.18 -21.03
N GLY A 182 0.41 -9.47 -21.34
CA GLY A 182 1.68 -9.99 -21.84
C GLY A 182 2.81 -9.94 -20.82
N VAL A 183 2.49 -9.93 -19.52
CA VAL A 183 3.46 -9.83 -18.41
C VAL A 183 3.38 -11.04 -17.49
N VAL A 184 4.44 -11.24 -16.69
CA VAL A 184 4.49 -12.23 -15.62
C VAL A 184 3.96 -11.64 -14.30
N ASP A 185 3.71 -12.50 -13.30
CA ASP A 185 3.23 -12.04 -11.99
C ASP A 185 4.30 -11.22 -11.24
N ALA A 186 3.96 -9.99 -10.91
CA ALA A 186 4.84 -9.04 -10.20
C ALA A 186 5.24 -9.55 -8.81
N GLY A 187 4.29 -10.11 -8.05
CA GLY A 187 4.53 -10.68 -6.72
C GLY A 187 5.46 -11.88 -6.76
N GLY A 188 5.28 -12.79 -7.74
CA GLY A 188 6.18 -13.92 -7.97
C GLY A 188 7.59 -13.48 -8.33
N LYS A 189 7.74 -12.46 -9.18
CA LYS A 189 9.04 -11.87 -9.50
C LYS A 189 9.71 -11.29 -8.25
N GLY A 190 8.98 -10.52 -7.44
CA GLY A 190 9.49 -9.95 -6.20
C GLY A 190 9.94 -11.01 -5.20
N TYR A 191 9.17 -12.10 -5.04
CA TYR A 191 9.54 -13.21 -4.17
C TYR A 191 10.85 -13.88 -4.62
N LEU A 192 11.03 -14.13 -5.91
CA LEU A 192 12.26 -14.73 -6.43
C LEU A 192 13.48 -13.82 -6.24
N LEU A 193 13.35 -12.51 -6.39
CA LEU A 193 14.44 -11.56 -6.12
C LEU A 193 14.88 -11.61 -4.65
N ILE A 194 13.94 -11.79 -3.72
CA ILE A 194 14.28 -11.99 -2.31
C ILE A 194 15.09 -13.29 -2.13
N LEU A 195 14.65 -14.40 -2.74
CA LEU A 195 15.38 -15.66 -2.68
C LEU A 195 16.75 -15.58 -3.35
N GLU A 196 16.90 -14.84 -4.46
CA GLU A 196 18.19 -14.58 -5.11
C GLU A 196 19.15 -13.85 -4.17
N GLY A 197 18.69 -12.81 -3.49
CA GLY A 197 19.49 -12.13 -2.47
C GLY A 197 19.92 -13.07 -1.34
N MET A 198 19.01 -13.92 -0.88
CA MET A 198 19.33 -14.93 0.13
C MET A 198 20.39 -15.95 -0.39
N LEU A 199 20.33 -16.33 -1.66
CA LEU A 199 21.32 -17.22 -2.29
C LEU A 199 22.68 -16.52 -2.48
N ALA A 200 22.68 -15.26 -2.85
CA ALA A 200 23.89 -14.45 -3.00
C ALA A 200 24.68 -14.40 -1.67
N GLU A 201 23.99 -14.26 -0.54
CA GLU A 201 24.63 -14.35 0.77
C GLU A 201 25.27 -15.74 1.03
N LEU A 202 24.59 -16.83 0.68
CA LEU A 202 25.16 -18.18 0.81
C LEU A 202 26.43 -18.36 -0.01
N ARG A 203 26.52 -17.69 -1.15
CA ARG A 203 27.68 -17.66 -2.03
C ARG A 203 28.80 -16.71 -1.56
N GLY A 204 28.50 -15.87 -0.56
CA GLY A 204 29.44 -14.88 -0.03
C GLY A 204 29.63 -13.70 -0.99
N GLU A 205 28.62 -13.40 -1.80
CA GLU A 205 28.58 -12.22 -2.65
C GLU A 205 28.35 -10.98 -1.78
N PRO A 206 28.90 -9.80 -2.12
CA PRO A 206 28.65 -8.60 -1.34
C PRO A 206 27.20 -8.13 -1.51
N ILE A 207 26.62 -7.59 -0.44
CA ILE A 207 25.33 -6.90 -0.53
C ILE A 207 25.50 -5.73 -1.49
N PRO A 208 24.63 -5.56 -2.49
CA PRO A 208 24.70 -4.42 -3.40
C PRO A 208 24.63 -3.10 -2.60
N GLU A 209 25.70 -2.34 -2.58
CA GLU A 209 25.67 -0.97 -2.09
C GLU A 209 25.09 -0.12 -3.23
N ASN A 210 23.84 0.36 -3.07
CA ASN A 210 23.15 1.25 -4.01
C ASN A 210 23.46 0.94 -5.48
N VAL A 211 22.78 -0.05 -6.03
CA VAL A 211 22.86 -0.30 -7.47
C VAL A 211 22.00 0.77 -8.13
N GLU A 212 22.65 1.75 -8.77
CA GLU A 212 22.03 2.49 -9.86
C GLU A 212 21.37 1.50 -10.81
N GLU A 213 20.12 1.77 -11.19
CA GLU A 213 19.35 0.92 -12.10
C GLU A 213 20.20 0.59 -13.34
N PRO A 214 20.31 -0.69 -13.76
CA PRO A 214 20.93 -0.99 -15.03
C PRO A 214 20.11 -0.31 -16.11
N GLU A 215 20.76 0.56 -16.90
CA GLU A 215 20.18 1.19 -18.07
C GLU A 215 19.64 0.12 -19.03
N THR A 216 18.38 -0.25 -18.88
CA THR A 216 17.67 -0.94 -19.94
C THR A 216 17.32 0.14 -20.96
N HIS A 217 17.96 0.05 -22.13
CA HIS A 217 17.60 0.81 -23.31
C HIS A 217 16.12 0.58 -23.66
N LYS A 218 15.26 1.42 -23.09
CA LYS A 218 13.94 1.72 -23.61
C LYS A 218 13.88 3.23 -23.79
N GLU A 219 13.32 3.64 -24.91
CA GLU A 219 13.19 5.01 -25.39
C GLU A 219 12.89 5.96 -24.24
N LYS A 220 13.82 6.90 -24.02
CA LYS A 220 13.63 7.97 -23.03
C LYS A 220 12.44 8.80 -23.49
N ALA A 221 11.36 8.75 -22.72
CA ALA A 221 10.32 9.77 -22.83
C ALA A 221 10.99 11.14 -22.65
N ASP A 222 10.62 12.09 -23.50
CA ASP A 222 11.21 13.42 -23.55
C ASP A 222 10.76 14.23 -22.33
N PHE A 223 11.44 14.02 -21.19
CA PHE A 223 11.22 14.78 -19.95
C PHE A 223 11.56 16.27 -20.08
N ASN A 224 12.23 16.68 -21.17
CA ASN A 224 12.52 18.10 -21.42
C ASN A 224 11.28 18.95 -21.75
N ALA A 225 10.16 18.32 -22.12
CA ALA A 225 8.91 19.04 -22.37
C ALA A 225 8.11 19.31 -21.07
N MET A 226 8.32 18.53 -20.00
CA MET A 226 7.62 18.71 -18.71
C MET A 226 8.39 19.58 -17.71
N ALA A 227 9.70 19.76 -17.89
CA ALA A 227 10.53 20.58 -16.98
C ALA A 227 10.35 22.12 -17.13
N GLN A 228 9.36 22.59 -17.90
CA GLN A 228 9.06 24.01 -18.11
C GLN A 228 7.74 24.48 -17.46
N GLU A 229 7.05 23.67 -16.68
CA GLU A 229 6.04 24.21 -15.76
C GLU A 229 6.74 24.83 -14.56
N GLU A 230 6.45 26.08 -14.31
CA GLU A 230 7.16 27.00 -13.42
C GLU A 230 7.22 26.44 -11.99
N ILE A 231 8.42 26.00 -11.54
CA ILE A 231 8.71 25.83 -10.10
C ILE A 231 8.59 27.22 -9.46
N THR A 232 7.46 27.49 -8.84
CA THR A 232 7.10 28.79 -8.23
C THR A 232 8.02 29.09 -7.06
N PHE A 233 8.28 28.08 -6.20
CA PHE A 233 9.16 28.18 -5.03
C PHE A 233 10.32 27.20 -5.14
N THR A 234 11.47 27.59 -4.58
CA THR A 234 12.74 26.89 -4.80
C THR A 234 12.89 25.64 -3.94
N PHE A 235 12.39 25.68 -2.70
CA PHE A 235 12.66 24.63 -1.72
C PHE A 235 11.40 23.87 -1.34
N ASP A 236 11.44 22.55 -1.48
CA ASP A 236 10.59 21.64 -0.78
C ASP A 236 11.07 21.53 0.67
N THR A 237 10.16 21.79 1.61
CA THR A 237 10.48 21.86 3.04
C THR A 237 9.49 21.00 3.81
N VAL A 238 9.99 19.87 4.32
CA VAL A 238 9.21 18.93 5.13
C VAL A 238 9.80 18.87 6.53
N TYR A 239 8.95 18.93 7.56
CA TYR A 239 9.43 18.87 8.93
C TYR A 239 8.34 18.42 9.91
N VAL A 240 8.80 17.86 11.04
CA VAL A 240 7.95 17.39 12.14
C VAL A 240 8.22 18.24 13.38
N VAL A 241 7.17 18.63 14.08
CA VAL A 241 7.22 19.40 15.33
C VAL A 241 6.43 18.67 16.39
N ARG A 242 7.05 18.38 17.54
CA ARG A 242 6.36 17.90 18.73
C ARG A 242 5.63 19.06 19.38
N LYS A 243 4.31 18.95 19.50
CA LYS A 243 3.43 19.97 20.06
C LYS A 243 3.84 20.33 21.52
N ALA A 244 3.81 21.60 21.85
CA ALA A 244 3.99 22.03 23.24
C ALA A 244 2.78 21.67 24.14
N ARG A 245 1.61 21.41 23.53
CA ARG A 245 0.34 21.01 24.17
C ARG A 245 -0.53 20.31 23.13
N GLU A 246 -1.31 19.33 23.53
CA GLU A 246 -2.24 18.58 22.67
C GLU A 246 -3.27 19.47 21.94
N ASP A 247 -3.77 20.50 22.60
CA ASP A 247 -4.83 21.41 22.14
C ASP A 247 -4.35 22.69 21.44
N ILE A 248 -3.18 22.65 20.77
CA ILE A 248 -2.64 23.79 20.03
C ILE A 248 -3.47 24.06 18.75
N ASP A 249 -3.95 25.31 18.63
CA ASP A 249 -4.56 25.78 17.38
C ASP A 249 -3.48 26.06 16.33
N LEU A 250 -3.42 25.27 15.27
CA LEU A 250 -2.49 25.43 14.15
C LEU A 250 -3.03 26.32 13.01
N MET A 251 -4.25 26.84 13.11
CA MET A 251 -4.82 27.73 12.08
C MET A 251 -3.96 28.99 11.82
N PRO A 252 -3.39 29.67 12.85
CA PRO A 252 -2.49 30.79 12.59
C PRO A 252 -1.20 30.38 11.88
N LEU A 253 -0.65 29.20 12.20
CA LEU A 253 0.52 28.65 11.53
C LEU A 253 0.20 28.33 10.06
N ARG A 254 -0.92 27.69 9.79
CA ARG A 254 -1.41 27.39 8.44
C ARG A 254 -1.55 28.67 7.60
N ALA A 255 -2.15 29.71 8.16
CA ALA A 255 -2.30 31.01 7.50
C ALA A 255 -0.94 31.64 7.19
N TYR A 256 0.02 31.57 8.11
CA TYR A 256 1.36 32.09 7.90
C TYR A 256 2.09 31.34 6.80
N LEU A 257 2.13 30.01 6.87
CA LEU A 257 2.84 29.17 5.90
C LEU A 257 2.26 29.34 4.49
N SER A 258 0.93 29.41 4.35
CA SER A 258 0.27 29.73 3.08
C SER A 258 0.64 31.11 2.52
N SER A 259 1.09 32.05 3.36
CA SER A 259 1.52 33.38 2.91
C SER A 259 2.96 33.42 2.39
N ILE A 260 3.78 32.43 2.70
CA ILE A 260 5.21 32.35 2.34
C ILE A 260 5.55 31.21 1.40
N GLY A 261 4.57 30.41 1.00
CA GLY A 261 4.77 29.23 0.15
C GLY A 261 3.49 28.71 -0.46
N ASP A 262 3.62 27.66 -1.27
CA ASP A 262 2.51 26.88 -1.81
C ASP A 262 2.64 25.40 -1.44
N SER A 263 1.76 24.54 -1.98
CA SER A 263 1.72 23.10 -1.74
C SER A 263 1.72 22.74 -0.25
N LEU A 264 1.11 23.61 0.58
CA LEU A 264 1.10 23.46 2.02
C LEU A 264 0.18 22.32 2.46
N VAL A 265 0.78 21.33 3.11
CA VAL A 265 0.07 20.27 3.83
C VAL A 265 0.49 20.29 5.29
N ILE A 266 -0.46 20.30 6.22
CA ILE A 266 -0.19 20.11 7.66
C ILE A 266 -1.06 18.95 8.14
N GLY A 267 -0.40 17.82 8.43
CA GLY A 267 -0.97 16.69 9.16
C GLY A 267 -0.68 16.84 10.65
N GLU A 268 -1.60 16.49 11.51
CA GLU A 268 -1.41 16.57 12.96
C GLU A 268 -2.06 15.38 13.68
N ASP A 269 -1.45 14.98 14.77
CA ASP A 269 -1.99 14.09 15.79
C ASP A 269 -1.99 14.77 17.17
N ASP A 270 -2.21 14.05 18.24
CA ASP A 270 -2.29 14.60 19.59
C ASP A 270 -0.94 15.18 20.07
N GLU A 271 0.19 14.62 19.62
CA GLU A 271 1.53 14.95 20.11
C GLU A 271 2.38 15.71 19.10
N THR A 272 2.18 15.48 17.79
CA THR A 272 3.01 16.03 16.74
C THR A 272 2.20 16.73 15.67
N PHE A 273 2.89 17.51 14.84
CA PHE A 273 2.39 17.91 13.53
C PHE A 273 3.51 17.90 12.50
N LYS A 274 3.19 17.44 11.31
CA LYS A 274 4.06 17.41 10.13
C LYS A 274 3.65 18.51 9.17
N VAL A 275 4.62 19.21 8.63
CA VAL A 275 4.42 20.25 7.63
C VAL A 275 5.18 19.89 6.37
N HIS A 276 4.51 19.99 5.23
CA HIS A 276 5.10 20.04 3.91
C HIS A 276 4.74 21.40 3.29
N VAL A 277 5.73 22.13 2.81
CA VAL A 277 5.51 23.45 2.17
C VAL A 277 6.63 23.72 1.16
N HIS A 278 6.25 24.19 -0.03
CA HIS A 278 7.20 24.73 -0.98
C HIS A 278 7.39 26.23 -0.71
N THR A 279 8.61 26.66 -0.44
CA THR A 279 8.91 28.05 -0.06
C THR A 279 10.32 28.46 -0.48
N ASP A 280 10.55 29.76 -0.70
CA ASP A 280 11.91 30.30 -0.89
C ASP A 280 12.63 30.63 0.43
N ILE A 281 11.92 30.55 1.55
CA ILE A 281 12.42 30.92 2.88
C ILE A 281 12.18 29.83 3.93
N PRO A 282 12.72 28.60 3.74
CA PRO A 282 12.46 27.46 4.63
C PRO A 282 12.79 27.77 6.11
N GLY A 283 13.84 28.55 6.36
CA GLY A 283 14.19 28.97 7.73
C GLY A 283 13.09 29.76 8.44
N ALA A 284 12.28 30.54 7.71
CA ALA A 284 11.15 31.26 8.29
C ALA A 284 10.00 30.32 8.64
N ALA A 285 9.74 29.31 7.80
CA ALA A 285 8.75 28.27 8.05
C ALA A 285 9.08 27.50 9.34
N LEU A 286 10.32 27.03 9.48
CA LEU A 286 10.80 26.34 10.68
C LEU A 286 10.71 27.23 11.93
N THR A 287 11.17 28.48 11.85
CA THR A 287 11.17 29.42 12.98
C THR A 287 9.75 29.72 13.46
N GLU A 288 8.80 29.90 12.56
CA GLU A 288 7.39 30.12 12.94
C GLU A 288 6.81 28.90 13.63
N SER A 289 7.09 27.70 13.09
CA SER A 289 6.57 26.44 13.62
C SER A 289 7.09 26.10 15.01
N GLN A 290 8.32 26.50 15.35
CA GLN A 290 8.89 26.34 16.70
C GLN A 290 8.11 27.11 17.80
N LYS A 291 7.25 28.06 17.45
CA LYS A 291 6.36 28.71 18.43
C LYS A 291 5.28 27.76 18.97
N TYR A 292 5.03 26.69 18.25
CA TYR A 292 3.97 25.70 18.54
C TYR A 292 4.52 24.45 19.21
N GLY A 293 5.86 24.25 19.21
CA GLY A 293 6.47 23.09 19.80
C GLY A 293 7.97 22.97 19.50
N THR A 294 8.51 21.77 19.72
CA THR A 294 9.91 21.46 19.48
C THR A 294 10.07 20.83 18.11
N LEU A 295 10.97 21.37 17.30
CA LEU A 295 11.32 20.78 16.00
C LEU A 295 12.09 19.48 16.22
N GLU A 296 11.56 18.36 15.72
CA GLU A 296 12.18 17.02 15.84
C GLU A 296 13.01 16.70 14.59
N LEU A 297 12.47 17.01 13.41
CA LEU A 297 13.08 16.70 12.13
C LEU A 297 12.83 17.83 11.15
N ALA A 298 13.77 18.08 10.22
CA ALA A 298 13.54 18.96 9.08
C ALA A 298 14.34 18.48 7.87
N LYS A 299 13.68 18.45 6.71
CA LYS A 299 14.24 18.18 5.40
C LYS A 299 14.00 19.39 4.51
N ILE A 300 15.02 19.82 3.78
CA ILE A 300 14.95 20.94 2.84
C ILE A 300 15.66 20.51 1.57
N GLU A 301 14.93 20.44 0.47
CA GLU A 301 15.46 20.07 -0.84
C GLU A 301 15.30 21.22 -1.83
N ASN A 302 16.30 21.41 -2.69
CA ASN A 302 16.22 22.41 -3.74
C ASN A 302 15.64 21.78 -5.01
N MET A 303 14.35 22.01 -5.24
CA MET A 303 13.63 21.46 -6.40
C MET A 303 14.20 21.93 -7.74
N ARG A 304 14.74 23.16 -7.81
CA ARG A 304 15.39 23.65 -9.05
C ARG A 304 16.66 22.89 -9.34
N SER A 305 17.49 22.64 -8.32
CA SER A 305 18.71 21.84 -8.49
C SER A 305 18.40 20.39 -8.87
N GLN A 306 17.31 19.83 -8.34
CA GLN A 306 16.82 18.50 -8.71
C GLN A 306 16.34 18.48 -10.17
N ALA A 307 15.57 19.46 -10.60
CA ALA A 307 15.11 19.61 -11.97
C ALA A 307 16.30 19.81 -12.95
N ASP A 308 17.29 20.63 -12.57
CA ASP A 308 18.50 20.84 -13.36
C ASP A 308 19.35 19.56 -13.47
N ALA A 309 19.47 18.78 -12.41
CA ALA A 309 20.18 17.49 -12.40
C ALA A 309 19.47 16.45 -13.29
N LEU A 310 18.14 16.37 -13.22
CA LEU A 310 17.32 15.50 -14.08
C LEU A 310 17.43 15.92 -15.55
N ALA A 311 17.41 17.22 -15.85
CA ALA A 311 17.60 17.73 -17.21
C ALA A 311 19.02 17.46 -17.75
N ALA A 312 20.03 17.36 -16.86
CA ALA A 312 21.39 17.00 -17.20
C ALA A 312 21.62 15.48 -17.30
N GLY A 313 20.58 14.64 -17.09
CA GLY A 313 20.67 13.18 -17.10
C GLY A 313 21.41 12.60 -15.89
N GLN A 314 21.50 13.33 -14.80
CA GLN A 314 22.01 12.89 -13.50
C GLN A 314 20.85 12.45 -12.60
N THR A 315 21.05 11.42 -11.77
CA THR A 315 20.06 11.03 -10.75
C THR A 315 19.91 12.13 -9.71
N ALA A 316 18.70 12.65 -9.56
CA ALA A 316 18.40 13.52 -8.42
C ALA A 316 18.53 12.69 -7.13
N GLN A 317 19.33 13.18 -6.17
CA GLN A 317 19.36 12.59 -4.83
C GLN A 317 18.00 12.88 -4.18
N SER A 318 17.15 11.86 -4.14
CA SER A 318 15.95 11.85 -3.29
C SER A 318 16.33 11.21 -1.97
N THR A 319 16.06 11.89 -0.87
CA THR A 319 16.20 11.30 0.46
C THR A 319 14.84 10.70 0.85
N ASP A 320 14.53 9.51 0.33
CA ASP A 320 13.37 8.69 0.74
C ASP A 320 13.44 8.24 2.23
N ASP A 321 14.49 8.68 2.95
CA ASP A 321 14.78 8.25 4.33
C ASP A 321 13.88 8.89 5.40
N LEU A 322 13.05 9.90 5.06
CA LEU A 322 12.21 10.56 6.06
C LEU A 322 10.99 9.73 6.46
N ASP A 323 10.37 9.03 5.53
CA ASP A 323 9.25 8.14 5.84
C ASP A 323 9.71 6.98 6.76
N ALA A 324 10.96 6.50 6.56
CA ALA A 324 11.58 5.51 7.44
C ALA A 324 11.92 6.07 8.83
N ILE A 325 12.32 7.34 8.92
CA ILE A 325 12.64 8.00 10.21
C ILE A 325 11.35 8.39 10.94
N GLU A 326 10.27 8.74 10.23
CA GLU A 326 8.95 9.00 10.81
C GLU A 326 8.37 7.71 11.42
N GLU A 327 8.49 6.57 10.73
CA GLU A 327 8.20 5.24 11.28
C GLU A 327 9.07 4.91 12.52
N GLU A 328 10.33 5.36 12.55
CA GLU A 328 11.24 5.13 13.68
C GLU A 328 10.86 6.00 14.90
N LEU A 329 10.41 7.24 14.70
CA LEU A 329 9.96 8.13 15.77
C LEU A 329 8.58 7.70 16.32
N GLU A 330 7.67 7.26 15.47
CA GLU A 330 6.37 6.68 15.89
C GLU A 330 6.56 5.37 16.67
N ASN A 331 7.56 4.54 16.31
CA ASN A 331 7.85 3.25 16.96
C ASN A 331 8.56 3.38 18.32
N VAL A 332 9.21 4.49 18.63
CA VAL A 332 9.94 4.67 19.91
C VAL A 332 9.01 5.06 21.07
N GLU A 333 7.81 5.60 20.81
CA GLU A 333 6.93 6.10 21.88
C GLU A 333 5.54 5.43 21.96
N SER A 334 5.13 4.65 20.97
CA SER A 334 3.86 3.92 21.04
C SER A 334 3.99 2.59 21.77
N GLY A 335 4.05 2.64 23.09
CA GLY A 335 3.42 1.58 23.85
C GLY A 335 1.94 1.62 23.46
N HIS A 336 1.47 0.67 22.60
CA HIS A 336 0.09 0.57 22.19
C HIS A 336 -0.84 0.66 23.42
N LYS A 337 -1.46 1.82 23.64
CA LYS A 337 -2.52 1.98 24.62
C LYS A 337 -3.82 1.57 23.93
N VAL A 338 -4.22 0.35 24.17
CA VAL A 338 -5.55 -0.12 23.76
C VAL A 338 -6.59 0.71 24.54
N ALA A 339 -7.45 1.46 23.84
CA ALA A 339 -8.52 2.23 24.45
C ALA A 339 -9.47 1.28 25.18
N ALA A 340 -9.79 1.59 26.44
CA ALA A 340 -10.74 0.80 27.21
C ALA A 340 -12.13 0.87 26.55
N PRO A 341 -12.87 -0.24 26.47
CA PRO A 341 -14.18 -0.24 25.83
C PRO A 341 -15.19 0.60 26.63
N GLU A 342 -15.80 1.57 25.97
CA GLU A 342 -16.89 2.41 26.48
C GLU A 342 -18.23 1.99 25.87
N LYS A 343 -18.22 1.23 24.78
CA LYS A 343 -19.39 0.74 24.06
C LYS A 343 -19.19 -0.67 23.49
N ALA A 344 -20.28 -1.34 23.14
CA ALA A 344 -20.24 -2.71 22.64
C ALA A 344 -19.60 -2.81 21.25
N VAL A 345 -19.94 -1.89 20.34
CA VAL A 345 -19.47 -1.88 18.95
C VAL A 345 -18.91 -0.53 18.57
N GLY A 346 -17.87 -0.54 17.73
CA GLY A 346 -17.26 0.65 17.14
C GLY A 346 -16.84 0.38 15.70
N PHE A 347 -16.52 1.44 14.97
CA PHE A 347 -16.29 1.39 13.53
C PHE A 347 -14.99 2.11 13.15
N LEU A 348 -14.20 1.44 12.33
CA LEU A 348 -12.99 1.98 11.71
C LEU A 348 -13.16 1.92 10.20
N ALA A 349 -12.97 3.04 9.51
CA ALA A 349 -12.92 3.09 8.06
C ALA A 349 -11.49 3.39 7.57
N ILE A 350 -11.15 2.88 6.39
CA ILE A 350 -9.90 3.21 5.70
C ILE A 350 -10.28 3.95 4.43
N CYS A 351 -9.78 5.17 4.25
CA CYS A 351 -9.97 5.95 3.03
C CYS A 351 -8.90 7.01 2.86
N ALA A 352 -8.71 7.50 1.63
CA ALA A 352 -7.90 8.67 1.32
C ALA A 352 -8.81 9.83 0.95
N GLY A 353 -8.48 11.02 1.43
CA GLY A 353 -9.24 12.26 1.21
C GLY A 353 -10.02 12.71 2.44
N ASP A 354 -9.79 13.96 2.83
CA ASP A 354 -10.39 14.55 4.05
C ASP A 354 -11.91 14.61 3.98
N GLY A 355 -12.47 14.83 2.79
CA GLY A 355 -13.92 14.85 2.59
C GLY A 355 -14.54 13.47 2.80
N LEU A 356 -13.93 12.41 2.27
CA LEU A 356 -14.39 11.04 2.52
C LEU A 356 -14.24 10.65 3.99
N ALA A 357 -13.16 11.05 4.63
CA ALA A 357 -12.96 10.84 6.07
C ALA A 357 -14.03 11.54 6.90
N ALA A 358 -14.42 12.77 6.52
CA ALA A 358 -15.53 13.50 7.17
C ALA A 358 -16.85 12.74 7.01
N VAL A 359 -17.17 12.23 5.82
CA VAL A 359 -18.38 11.42 5.58
C VAL A 359 -18.43 10.21 6.52
N PHE A 360 -17.32 9.46 6.67
CA PHE A 360 -17.29 8.32 7.56
C PHE A 360 -17.47 8.72 9.03
N ARG A 361 -16.87 9.82 9.48
CA ARG A 361 -17.07 10.34 10.85
C ARG A 361 -18.53 10.76 11.09
N ASP A 362 -19.14 11.44 10.12
CA ASP A 362 -20.55 11.86 10.20
C ASP A 362 -21.51 10.65 10.24
N LEU A 363 -21.14 9.54 9.62
CA LEU A 363 -21.86 8.27 9.69
C LEU A 363 -21.58 7.48 10.98
N GLY A 364 -20.72 7.97 11.88
CA GLY A 364 -20.48 7.37 13.19
C GLY A 364 -19.25 6.46 13.25
N CYS A 365 -18.31 6.53 12.30
CA CYS A 365 -17.02 5.89 12.46
C CYS A 365 -16.22 6.56 13.58
N ASP A 366 -15.67 5.76 14.48
CA ASP A 366 -14.87 6.22 15.62
C ASP A 366 -13.47 6.64 15.21
N ALA A 367 -12.93 5.94 14.22
CA ALA A 367 -11.62 6.22 13.71
C ALA A 367 -11.59 6.08 12.17
N VAL A 368 -10.72 6.84 11.53
CA VAL A 368 -10.44 6.74 10.09
C VAL A 368 -8.93 6.67 9.92
N VAL A 369 -8.47 5.58 9.30
CA VAL A 369 -7.07 5.40 8.92
C VAL A 369 -6.89 5.92 7.50
N SER A 370 -5.91 6.79 7.30
CA SER A 370 -5.57 7.28 5.97
C SER A 370 -4.91 6.17 5.15
N GLY A 371 -5.41 5.95 3.93
CA GLY A 371 -4.88 4.96 3.01
C GLY A 371 -5.81 4.70 1.84
N GLY A 372 -5.26 4.22 0.74
CA GLY A 372 -6.02 3.99 -0.49
C GLY A 372 -5.15 3.42 -1.60
N GLN A 373 -5.45 3.77 -2.85
CA GLN A 373 -4.82 3.20 -4.04
C GLN A 373 -3.33 3.50 -4.19
N THR A 374 -2.87 4.65 -3.72
CA THR A 374 -1.47 5.08 -3.85
C THR A 374 -0.59 4.67 -2.68
N MET A 375 -1.21 4.46 -1.51
CA MET A 375 -0.49 4.06 -0.29
C MET A 375 -1.40 3.16 0.55
N ASN A 376 -1.12 1.86 0.53
CA ASN A 376 -1.80 0.91 1.40
C ASN A 376 -1.26 1.08 2.83
N PRO A 377 -2.14 1.28 3.85
CA PRO A 377 -1.70 1.36 5.23
C PRO A 377 -1.04 0.04 5.65
N SER A 378 -0.06 0.10 6.54
CA SER A 378 0.51 -1.11 7.12
C SER A 378 -0.49 -1.81 8.04
N THR A 379 -0.28 -3.09 8.30
CA THR A 379 -1.07 -3.83 9.30
C THR A 379 -0.98 -3.14 10.67
N GLU A 380 0.16 -2.56 10.99
CA GLU A 380 0.40 -1.80 12.22
C GLU A 380 -0.45 -0.52 12.29
N SER A 381 -0.50 0.26 11.20
CA SER A 381 -1.35 1.45 11.12
C SER A 381 -2.85 1.12 11.30
N ILE A 382 -3.30 0.02 10.70
CA ILE A 382 -4.68 -0.46 10.88
C ILE A 382 -4.91 -0.90 12.32
N LEU A 383 -3.96 -1.62 12.92
CA LEU A 383 -4.02 -2.10 14.30
C LEU A 383 -4.08 -0.93 15.29
N ALA A 384 -3.23 0.08 15.10
CA ALA A 384 -3.24 1.30 15.90
C ALA A 384 -4.60 2.00 15.83
N GLY A 385 -5.20 2.10 14.65
CA GLY A 385 -6.57 2.61 14.48
C GLY A 385 -7.61 1.78 15.22
N ILE A 386 -7.53 0.45 15.17
CA ILE A 386 -8.43 -0.46 15.91
C ILE A 386 -8.29 -0.25 17.42
N ASP A 387 -7.05 -0.11 17.92
CA ASP A 387 -6.76 0.03 19.33
C ASP A 387 -7.26 1.36 19.91
N GLN A 388 -7.34 2.40 19.08
CA GLN A 388 -7.91 3.71 19.46
C GLN A 388 -9.45 3.70 19.58
N VAL A 389 -10.17 2.79 18.91
CA VAL A 389 -11.63 2.72 18.97
C VAL A 389 -12.08 2.24 20.37
N PRO A 390 -12.86 3.02 21.17
CA PRO A 390 -13.25 2.65 22.52
C PRO A 390 -14.44 1.67 22.54
N ALA A 391 -14.27 0.48 21.93
CA ALA A 391 -15.32 -0.53 21.82
C ALA A 391 -14.78 -1.94 22.06
N GLU A 392 -15.66 -2.86 22.48
CA GLU A 392 -15.35 -4.29 22.63
C GLU A 392 -15.17 -4.98 21.28
N THR A 393 -16.07 -4.67 20.34
CA THR A 393 -16.00 -5.15 18.94
C THR A 393 -15.77 -3.99 18.00
N VAL A 394 -14.78 -4.10 17.13
CA VAL A 394 -14.45 -3.09 16.12
C VAL A 394 -14.71 -3.64 14.72
N PHE A 395 -15.64 -3.00 14.02
CA PHE A 395 -15.91 -3.26 12.61
C PHE A 395 -14.94 -2.45 11.77
N VAL A 396 -14.20 -3.14 10.89
CA VAL A 396 -13.22 -2.52 10.00
C VAL A 396 -13.74 -2.53 8.57
N LEU A 397 -13.77 -1.36 7.94
CA LEU A 397 -14.16 -1.12 6.55
C LEU A 397 -12.91 -0.80 5.72
N PRO A 398 -12.30 -1.77 5.04
CA PRO A 398 -11.07 -1.56 4.26
C PRO A 398 -11.25 -0.64 3.05
N ASN A 399 -12.44 -0.66 2.42
CA ASN A 399 -12.82 0.15 1.26
C ASN A 399 -11.87 0.04 0.04
N ASN A 400 -11.02 -0.98 0.07
CA ASN A 400 -10.09 -1.32 -1.00
C ASN A 400 -9.78 -2.82 -0.93
N GLY A 401 -9.86 -3.50 -2.07
CA GLY A 401 -9.59 -4.94 -2.15
C GLY A 401 -8.19 -5.34 -1.68
N ASN A 402 -7.20 -4.45 -1.85
CA ASN A 402 -5.81 -4.69 -1.46
C ASN A 402 -5.58 -4.59 0.06
N ILE A 403 -6.49 -3.95 0.78
CA ILE A 403 -6.36 -3.72 2.22
C ILE A 403 -7.10 -4.79 3.05
N ILE A 404 -8.05 -5.51 2.45
CA ILE A 404 -8.88 -6.51 3.17
C ILE A 404 -8.02 -7.53 3.92
N MET A 405 -6.96 -8.05 3.29
CA MET A 405 -6.10 -9.05 3.91
C MET A 405 -5.30 -8.48 5.09
N ALA A 406 -4.79 -7.27 4.98
CA ALA A 406 -4.08 -6.58 6.06
C ALA A 406 -5.02 -6.34 7.25
N ALA A 407 -6.24 -5.89 7.00
CA ALA A 407 -7.27 -5.73 8.04
C ALA A 407 -7.63 -7.06 8.72
N GLN A 408 -7.73 -8.17 7.96
CA GLN A 408 -7.98 -9.51 8.51
C GLN A 408 -6.84 -10.01 9.40
N GLN A 409 -5.59 -9.65 9.11
CA GLN A 409 -4.46 -10.01 9.96
C GLN A 409 -4.54 -9.38 11.35
N CYS A 410 -5.15 -8.21 11.49
CA CYS A 410 -5.33 -7.55 12.77
C CYS A 410 -6.18 -8.37 13.76
N GLN A 411 -7.04 -9.27 13.29
CA GLN A 411 -7.93 -10.10 14.16
C GLN A 411 -7.17 -10.93 15.19
N GLY A 412 -5.89 -11.22 14.97
CA GLY A 412 -5.07 -12.02 15.90
C GLY A 412 -4.01 -11.21 16.64
N LEU A 413 -3.98 -9.89 16.48
CA LEU A 413 -2.93 -9.01 16.99
C LEU A 413 -3.41 -8.05 18.09
N THR A 414 -4.71 -7.94 18.31
CA THR A 414 -5.33 -7.14 19.38
C THR A 414 -6.17 -8.01 20.30
N GLU A 415 -6.44 -7.53 21.53
CA GLU A 415 -7.37 -8.14 22.48
C GLU A 415 -8.83 -7.85 22.13
N LYS A 416 -9.11 -6.90 21.24
CA LYS A 416 -10.46 -6.56 20.79
C LYS A 416 -11.02 -7.60 19.83
N ASN A 417 -12.33 -7.74 19.79
CA ASN A 417 -12.99 -8.52 18.77
C ASN A 417 -13.05 -7.70 17.46
N VAL A 418 -12.35 -8.13 16.41
CA VAL A 418 -12.28 -7.42 15.14
C VAL A 418 -13.12 -8.13 14.09
N VAL A 419 -14.05 -7.42 13.47
CA VAL A 419 -14.89 -7.89 12.36
C VAL A 419 -14.58 -7.10 11.11
N VAL A 420 -14.05 -7.74 10.08
CA VAL A 420 -13.74 -7.08 8.80
C VAL A 420 -14.92 -7.22 7.85
N ILE A 421 -15.50 -6.09 7.45
CA ILE A 421 -16.52 -6.03 6.41
C ILE A 421 -15.79 -5.89 5.05
N PRO A 422 -15.92 -6.82 4.12
CA PRO A 422 -15.04 -6.89 2.94
C PRO A 422 -15.41 -5.87 1.86
N SER A 423 -15.55 -4.59 2.23
CA SER A 423 -15.78 -3.48 1.31
C SER A 423 -14.57 -3.27 0.40
N LYS A 424 -14.79 -3.20 -0.90
CA LYS A 424 -13.75 -3.03 -1.92
C LYS A 424 -13.67 -1.60 -2.44
N THR A 425 -14.66 -0.78 -2.14
CA THR A 425 -14.76 0.61 -2.57
C THR A 425 -15.30 1.48 -1.44
N VAL A 426 -14.96 2.76 -1.47
CA VAL A 426 -15.47 3.73 -0.48
C VAL A 426 -17.00 3.81 -0.48
N PRO A 427 -17.70 3.87 -1.64
CA PRO A 427 -19.16 3.82 -1.65
C PRO A 427 -19.74 2.59 -0.96
N GLN A 428 -19.17 1.40 -1.17
CA GLN A 428 -19.61 0.20 -0.44
C GLN A 428 -19.50 0.37 1.07
N GLY A 429 -18.41 0.96 1.56
CA GLY A 429 -18.24 1.23 2.99
C GLY A 429 -19.24 2.25 3.52
N ILE A 430 -19.53 3.30 2.78
CA ILE A 430 -20.52 4.33 3.14
C ILE A 430 -21.90 3.69 3.24
N THR A 431 -22.34 2.95 2.23
CA THR A 431 -23.66 2.28 2.25
C THR A 431 -23.72 1.22 3.35
N ALA A 432 -22.63 0.50 3.62
CA ALA A 432 -22.58 -0.41 4.76
C ALA A 432 -22.80 0.32 6.10
N MET A 433 -22.17 1.50 6.30
CA MET A 433 -22.38 2.32 7.50
C MET A 433 -23.81 2.85 7.63
N MET A 434 -24.44 3.21 6.52
CA MET A 434 -25.85 3.67 6.53
C MET A 434 -26.85 2.58 6.93
N ASN A 435 -26.47 1.31 6.85
CA ASN A 435 -27.31 0.17 7.21
C ASN A 435 -27.00 -0.40 8.61
N VAL A 436 -26.28 0.34 9.45
CA VAL A 436 -25.92 -0.08 10.81
C VAL A 436 -27.01 0.28 11.80
N ASP A 437 -27.42 -0.70 12.61
CA ASP A 437 -28.09 -0.48 13.89
C ASP A 437 -27.08 -0.80 15.01
N PRO A 438 -26.48 0.20 15.66
CA PRO A 438 -25.42 -0.02 16.65
C PRO A 438 -25.89 -0.76 17.91
N GLU A 439 -27.20 -0.87 18.14
CA GLU A 439 -27.77 -1.60 19.26
C GLU A 439 -28.07 -3.08 18.94
N ALA A 440 -27.93 -3.47 17.67
CA ALA A 440 -28.12 -4.84 17.24
C ALA A 440 -26.96 -5.77 17.66
N GLN A 441 -27.21 -7.08 17.60
CA GLN A 441 -26.16 -8.08 17.84
C GLN A 441 -25.09 -8.04 16.72
N VAL A 442 -23.84 -8.34 17.08
CA VAL A 442 -22.68 -8.31 16.16
C VAL A 442 -22.93 -9.07 14.86
N GLU A 443 -23.57 -10.25 14.95
CA GLU A 443 -23.89 -11.08 13.78
C GLU A 443 -24.92 -10.40 12.87
N SER A 444 -25.89 -9.69 13.47
CA SER A 444 -26.91 -8.95 12.70
C SER A 444 -26.31 -7.74 12.00
N ILE A 445 -25.43 -7.00 12.68
CA ILE A 445 -24.68 -5.87 12.10
C ILE A 445 -23.81 -6.38 10.94
N THR A 446 -23.06 -7.47 11.18
CA THR A 446 -22.20 -8.09 10.15
C THR A 446 -22.98 -8.47 8.90
N ALA A 447 -24.15 -9.11 9.09
CA ALA A 447 -25.00 -9.51 7.98
C ALA A 447 -25.53 -8.28 7.21
N ALA A 448 -26.11 -7.31 7.92
CA ALA A 448 -26.66 -6.09 7.31
C ALA A 448 -25.60 -5.30 6.52
N MET A 449 -24.42 -5.09 7.11
CA MET A 449 -23.31 -4.39 6.45
C MET A 449 -22.82 -5.16 5.23
N THR A 450 -22.69 -6.50 5.33
CA THR A 450 -22.21 -7.33 4.21
C THR A 450 -23.21 -7.38 3.06
N ASP A 451 -24.50 -7.51 3.36
CA ASP A 451 -25.56 -7.50 2.35
C ASP A 451 -25.62 -6.16 1.62
N ALA A 452 -25.44 -5.04 2.33
CA ALA A 452 -25.39 -3.70 1.77
C ALA A 452 -24.30 -3.50 0.72
N LEU A 453 -23.15 -4.21 0.82
CA LEU A 453 -22.08 -4.11 -0.18
C LEU A 453 -22.55 -4.47 -1.59
N SER A 454 -23.52 -5.36 -1.71
CA SER A 454 -24.03 -5.85 -2.99
C SER A 454 -25.05 -4.92 -3.65
N THR A 455 -25.57 -3.92 -2.93
CA THR A 455 -26.57 -2.97 -3.45
C THR A 455 -25.91 -1.78 -4.18
N VAL A 456 -24.60 -1.64 -4.06
CA VAL A 456 -23.84 -0.52 -4.61
C VAL A 456 -23.02 -0.96 -5.82
N THR A 457 -23.17 -0.28 -6.92
CA THR A 457 -22.25 -0.35 -8.07
C THR A 457 -21.34 0.88 -8.03
N THR A 458 -20.03 0.66 -8.07
CA THR A 458 -19.04 1.76 -8.02
C THR A 458 -18.37 1.95 -9.38
N SER A 459 -18.33 3.21 -9.83
CA SER A 459 -17.46 3.64 -10.92
C SER A 459 -16.43 4.65 -10.44
N GLN A 460 -15.27 4.66 -11.08
CA GLN A 460 -14.16 5.54 -10.73
C GLN A 460 -13.58 6.13 -12.01
N ILE A 461 -13.17 7.38 -11.98
CA ILE A 461 -12.47 8.02 -13.09
C ILE A 461 -11.08 8.43 -12.61
N THR A 462 -10.07 7.96 -13.33
CA THR A 462 -8.65 8.27 -13.12
C THR A 462 -7.99 8.63 -14.45
N TYR A 463 -6.67 8.67 -14.50
CA TYR A 463 -5.89 8.94 -15.70
C TYR A 463 -4.91 7.81 -16.02
N ALA A 464 -4.51 7.72 -17.28
CA ALA A 464 -3.51 6.79 -17.74
C ALA A 464 -2.11 7.34 -17.44
N ALA A 465 -1.34 6.65 -16.60
CA ALA A 465 0.04 7.02 -16.29
C ALA A 465 1.02 6.74 -17.46
N ARG A 466 0.63 5.89 -18.41
CA ARG A 466 1.44 5.49 -19.58
C ARG A 466 0.56 4.96 -20.72
N ASP A 467 1.18 4.84 -21.91
CA ASP A 467 0.54 4.18 -23.04
C ASP A 467 0.38 2.68 -22.75
N SER A 468 -0.80 2.14 -23.08
CA SER A 468 -1.08 0.70 -22.94
C SER A 468 -2.19 0.29 -23.91
N ASP A 469 -2.26 -1.01 -24.21
CA ASP A 469 -3.38 -1.64 -24.92
C ASP A 469 -4.02 -2.63 -23.95
N PHE A 470 -5.23 -2.35 -23.52
CA PHE A 470 -5.89 -3.15 -22.51
C PHE A 470 -7.38 -3.36 -22.83
N ASP A 471 -7.82 -4.62 -22.82
CA ASP A 471 -9.21 -5.06 -23.05
C ASP A 471 -9.83 -4.53 -24.37
N GLY A 472 -8.97 -4.27 -25.39
CA GLY A 472 -9.38 -3.73 -26.68
C GLY A 472 -9.50 -2.19 -26.72
N PHE A 473 -9.03 -1.52 -25.65
CA PHE A 473 -8.88 -0.07 -25.61
C PHE A 473 -7.42 0.29 -25.86
N GLU A 474 -7.19 1.15 -26.83
CA GLU A 474 -5.91 1.84 -27.02
C GLU A 474 -5.90 3.03 -26.06
N ILE A 475 -4.97 3.02 -25.11
CA ILE A 475 -4.87 3.98 -24.01
C ILE A 475 -3.58 4.76 -24.20
N HIS A 476 -3.67 6.09 -24.22
CA HIS A 476 -2.50 6.97 -24.28
C HIS A 476 -2.26 7.63 -22.91
N GLN A 477 -1.01 7.92 -22.63
CA GLN A 477 -0.64 8.65 -21.41
C GLN A 477 -1.42 9.97 -21.31
N GLY A 478 -2.07 10.18 -20.17
CA GLY A 478 -2.90 11.35 -19.91
C GLY A 478 -4.38 11.20 -20.32
N ASP A 479 -4.77 10.10 -20.97
CA ASP A 479 -6.18 9.81 -21.20
C ASP A 479 -6.91 9.58 -19.87
N TYR A 480 -8.17 9.99 -19.81
CA TYR A 480 -9.05 9.62 -18.71
C TYR A 480 -9.51 8.16 -18.84
N LEU A 481 -9.51 7.45 -17.72
CA LEU A 481 -9.94 6.05 -17.62
C LEU A 481 -11.16 5.96 -16.72
N ALA A 482 -12.24 5.39 -17.22
CA ALA A 482 -13.38 5.01 -16.40
C ALA A 482 -13.31 3.54 -16.03
N LEU A 483 -13.41 3.25 -14.75
CA LEU A 483 -13.50 1.90 -14.20
C LEU A 483 -14.90 1.68 -13.64
N LYS A 484 -15.48 0.50 -13.87
CA LYS A 484 -16.74 0.05 -13.26
C LYS A 484 -16.50 -1.27 -12.57
N GLU A 485 -16.76 -1.33 -11.28
CA GLU A 485 -16.44 -2.49 -10.43
C GLU A 485 -14.99 -2.98 -10.59
N GLY A 486 -14.04 -2.04 -10.67
CA GLY A 486 -12.62 -2.32 -10.85
C GLY A 486 -12.22 -2.82 -12.25
N LYS A 487 -13.12 -2.83 -13.24
CA LYS A 487 -12.82 -3.19 -14.63
C LYS A 487 -12.84 -1.96 -15.51
N LEU A 488 -11.95 -1.92 -16.49
CA LEU A 488 -11.94 -0.82 -17.45
C LEU A 488 -13.27 -0.79 -18.23
N PHE A 489 -13.97 0.32 -18.09
CA PHE A 489 -15.25 0.58 -18.76
C PHE A 489 -15.07 1.39 -20.05
N GLY A 490 -14.09 2.30 -20.06
CA GLY A 490 -13.79 3.12 -21.22
C GLY A 490 -12.63 4.06 -21.00
N THR A 491 -12.11 4.60 -22.08
CA THR A 491 -11.09 5.64 -22.11
C THR A 491 -11.54 6.80 -23.00
N ASP A 492 -11.09 8.02 -22.71
CA ASP A 492 -11.34 9.19 -23.53
C ASP A 492 -10.34 10.32 -23.17
N THR A 493 -10.01 11.16 -24.14
CA THR A 493 -9.21 12.37 -23.90
C THR A 493 -9.99 13.49 -23.20
N GLN A 494 -11.32 13.36 -23.12
CA GLN A 494 -12.23 14.34 -22.52
C GLN A 494 -12.97 13.70 -21.33
N LEU A 495 -12.74 14.24 -20.13
CA LEU A 495 -13.40 13.80 -18.89
C LEU A 495 -14.93 13.79 -19.01
N ASP A 496 -15.48 14.85 -19.61
CA ASP A 496 -16.92 15.02 -19.81
C ASP A 496 -17.55 13.90 -20.63
N ALA A 497 -16.83 13.38 -21.63
CA ALA A 497 -17.31 12.28 -22.46
C ALA A 497 -17.43 10.97 -21.67
N LEU A 498 -16.52 10.72 -20.73
CA LEU A 498 -16.61 9.57 -19.82
C LEU A 498 -17.74 9.72 -18.81
N LEU A 499 -17.92 10.94 -18.26
CA LEU A 499 -19.04 11.23 -17.35
C LEU A 499 -20.40 10.99 -18.03
N GLU A 500 -20.56 11.38 -19.28
CA GLU A 500 -21.78 11.13 -20.06
C GLU A 500 -22.01 9.62 -20.27
N LYS A 501 -20.96 8.87 -20.63
CA LYS A 501 -21.05 7.40 -20.78
C LYS A 501 -21.43 6.71 -19.46
N LEU A 502 -20.87 7.16 -18.33
CA LEU A 502 -21.19 6.62 -17.02
C LEU A 502 -22.60 7.01 -16.54
N ALA A 503 -23.07 8.20 -16.88
CA ALA A 503 -24.44 8.61 -16.55
C ALA A 503 -25.49 7.69 -17.23
N GLU A 504 -25.23 7.20 -18.45
CA GLU A 504 -26.09 6.22 -19.13
C GLU A 504 -26.26 4.92 -18.33
N GLU A 505 -25.21 4.50 -17.60
CA GLU A 505 -25.22 3.31 -16.73
C GLU A 505 -26.05 3.50 -15.45
N GLY A 506 -26.29 4.75 -15.06
CA GLY A 506 -27.06 5.11 -13.85
C GLY A 506 -28.57 5.26 -14.07
N LYS A 507 -29.10 4.97 -15.28
CA LYS A 507 -30.51 5.23 -15.60
C LYS A 507 -31.53 4.49 -14.71
N ASP A 508 -31.15 3.34 -14.20
CA ASP A 508 -32.01 2.52 -13.35
C ASP A 508 -31.73 2.75 -11.85
N ALA A 509 -30.74 3.60 -11.50
CA ALA A 509 -30.42 3.92 -10.12
C ALA A 509 -31.46 4.87 -9.52
N SER A 510 -31.74 4.67 -8.22
CA SER A 510 -32.60 5.56 -7.44
C SER A 510 -31.81 6.70 -6.79
N PHE A 511 -30.53 6.43 -6.49
CA PHE A 511 -29.60 7.38 -5.88
C PHE A 511 -28.23 7.28 -6.54
N ILE A 512 -27.61 8.43 -6.82
CA ILE A 512 -26.28 8.52 -7.39
C ILE A 512 -25.46 9.54 -6.59
N ALA A 513 -24.33 9.12 -6.00
CA ALA A 513 -23.41 10.04 -5.36
C ALA A 513 -22.12 10.18 -6.16
N LEU A 514 -21.69 11.42 -6.36
CA LEU A 514 -20.43 11.77 -7.00
C LEU A 514 -19.50 12.35 -5.94
N TYR A 515 -18.43 11.63 -5.60
CA TYR A 515 -17.36 12.13 -4.73
C TYR A 515 -16.23 12.64 -5.60
N TYR A 516 -15.99 13.97 -5.61
CA TYR A 516 -14.94 14.55 -6.44
C TYR A 516 -13.61 14.64 -5.69
N GLY A 517 -12.52 14.37 -6.42
CA GLY A 517 -11.16 14.35 -5.92
C GLY A 517 -10.54 15.75 -5.79
N GLU A 518 -9.29 15.77 -5.29
CA GLU A 518 -8.55 17.02 -5.04
C GLU A 518 -8.28 17.84 -6.31
N ASP A 519 -8.18 17.19 -7.47
CA ASP A 519 -7.94 17.83 -8.78
C ASP A 519 -9.21 18.34 -9.47
N VAL A 520 -10.38 18.30 -8.80
CA VAL A 520 -11.66 18.73 -9.37
C VAL A 520 -12.21 19.91 -8.57
N THR A 521 -12.53 21.01 -9.26
CA THR A 521 -13.18 22.16 -8.61
C THR A 521 -14.65 21.87 -8.31
N GLU A 522 -15.20 22.55 -7.31
CA GLU A 522 -16.62 22.42 -6.94
C GLU A 522 -17.54 22.74 -8.11
N GLU A 523 -17.22 23.78 -8.91
CA GLU A 523 -18.02 24.17 -10.08
C GLU A 523 -18.05 23.04 -11.14
N ALA A 524 -16.89 22.40 -11.39
CA ALA A 524 -16.81 21.28 -12.33
C ALA A 524 -17.59 20.06 -11.80
N ALA A 525 -17.52 19.80 -10.50
CA ALA A 525 -18.26 18.71 -9.86
C ALA A 525 -19.78 18.94 -9.92
N GLN A 526 -20.26 20.15 -9.68
CA GLN A 526 -21.68 20.52 -9.81
C GLN A 526 -22.15 20.42 -11.26
N ALA A 527 -21.31 20.80 -12.23
CA ALA A 527 -21.62 20.61 -13.65
C ALA A 527 -21.73 19.11 -14.02
N ALA A 528 -20.85 18.27 -13.46
CA ALA A 528 -20.94 16.81 -13.61
C ALA A 528 -22.26 16.28 -13.01
N GLY A 529 -22.63 16.67 -11.81
CA GLY A 529 -23.90 16.31 -11.17
C GLY A 529 -25.12 16.73 -12.01
N ALA A 530 -25.11 17.91 -12.60
CA ALA A 530 -26.16 18.37 -13.49
C ALA A 530 -26.31 17.50 -14.76
N ARG A 531 -25.19 16.96 -15.30
CA ARG A 531 -25.21 16.00 -16.43
C ARG A 531 -25.88 14.69 -16.03
N PHE A 532 -25.51 14.15 -14.85
CA PHE A 532 -26.16 12.95 -14.32
C PHE A 532 -27.65 13.17 -14.10
N GLN A 533 -28.06 14.32 -13.55
CA GLN A 533 -29.49 14.66 -13.37
C GLN A 533 -30.24 14.74 -14.70
N ALA A 534 -29.60 15.23 -15.76
CA ALA A 534 -30.23 15.32 -17.07
C ALA A 534 -30.46 13.92 -17.72
N VAL A 535 -29.54 12.97 -17.48
CA VAL A 535 -29.62 11.61 -18.01
C VAL A 535 -30.46 10.70 -17.12
N CYS A 536 -30.40 10.91 -15.79
CA CYS A 536 -31.08 10.12 -14.76
C CYS A 536 -32.10 10.99 -14.00
N PRO A 537 -33.20 11.43 -14.64
CA PRO A 537 -34.10 12.42 -14.04
C PRO A 537 -34.87 11.90 -12.82
N ASN A 538 -34.93 10.57 -12.64
CA ASN A 538 -35.61 9.93 -11.53
C ASN A 538 -34.69 9.63 -10.34
N ALA A 539 -33.39 9.72 -10.53
CA ALA A 539 -32.40 9.51 -9.47
C ALA A 539 -32.20 10.77 -8.64
N GLU A 540 -32.01 10.60 -7.34
CA GLU A 540 -31.48 11.67 -6.48
C GLU A 540 -29.97 11.76 -6.69
N ILE A 541 -29.46 12.95 -7.05
CA ILE A 541 -28.05 13.17 -7.32
C ILE A 541 -27.42 13.95 -6.16
N SER A 542 -26.38 13.37 -5.56
CA SER A 542 -25.57 14.02 -4.52
C SER A 542 -24.16 14.27 -5.03
N VAL A 543 -23.63 15.49 -4.85
CA VAL A 543 -22.27 15.86 -5.22
C VAL A 543 -21.54 16.28 -3.96
N LEU A 544 -20.50 15.55 -3.60
CA LEU A 544 -19.80 15.69 -2.32
C LEU A 544 -18.29 15.85 -2.53
N PRO A 545 -17.63 16.73 -1.75
CA PRO A 545 -16.17 16.79 -1.74
C PRO A 545 -15.61 15.50 -1.14
N GLY A 546 -14.89 14.73 -1.93
CA GLY A 546 -14.17 13.56 -1.44
C GLY A 546 -12.74 13.90 -1.05
N GLY A 547 -12.08 14.78 -1.84
CA GLY A 547 -10.69 15.17 -1.64
C GLY A 547 -9.70 14.01 -1.84
N GLN A 548 -10.15 12.91 -2.47
CA GLN A 548 -9.29 11.76 -2.73
C GLN A 548 -8.27 12.07 -3.83
N PRO A 549 -7.03 11.59 -3.70
CA PRO A 549 -6.02 11.65 -4.75
C PRO A 549 -6.31 10.65 -5.87
N VAL A 550 -5.69 10.81 -7.02
CA VAL A 550 -5.70 9.87 -8.16
C VAL A 550 -7.04 9.77 -8.89
N TYR A 551 -8.14 9.75 -8.17
CA TYR A 551 -9.46 9.66 -8.77
C TYR A 551 -10.13 11.02 -8.86
N TYR A 552 -10.40 11.49 -10.08
CA TYR A 552 -11.21 12.69 -10.33
C TYR A 552 -12.62 12.54 -9.76
N TYR A 553 -13.19 11.36 -9.94
CA TYR A 553 -14.51 11.03 -9.39
C TYR A 553 -14.55 9.59 -8.89
N ILE A 554 -15.21 9.39 -7.77
CA ILE A 554 -15.74 8.10 -7.32
C ILE A 554 -17.26 8.24 -7.34
N ILE A 555 -17.95 7.35 -8.03
CA ILE A 555 -19.40 7.44 -8.29
C ILE A 555 -20.06 6.18 -7.78
N SER A 556 -21.09 6.33 -6.93
CA SER A 556 -21.97 5.22 -6.55
C SER A 556 -23.28 5.26 -7.31
N PHE A 557 -23.79 4.10 -7.62
CA PHE A 557 -25.13 3.88 -8.17
C PHE A 557 -25.86 2.89 -7.27
N GLU A 558 -27.04 3.31 -6.74
CA GLU A 558 -27.86 2.58 -5.78
C GLU A 558 -29.33 2.49 -6.18
#